data_d4883f376126a9cb46774f87f3e344df
#
_entry.id   d4883f376126a9cb46774f87f3e344df
#
_cell.length_a   1.000
_cell.length_b   1.000
_cell.length_c   1.000
_cell.angle_alpha   90.00
_cell.angle_beta   90.00
_cell.angle_gamma   90.00
#
_symmetry.space_group_name_H-M   'P 1'
#
loop_
_entity.id
_entity.type
_entity.pdbx_description
1 polymer ?
#
loop_
_entity_poly.entity_id
_entity_poly.type
_entity_poly.pdbx_seq_one_letter_code
_entity_poly.pdbx_strand_id
1 'polypeptide(L)'
;MNILSLFDGLSCGQIALNQVGIKYDNYYASEIDQHAIKVTQHNYPNTIQLGDITKIKGGDLPSIQLLIGGSPCQSFSSAGNRTGFDGKSGLFWEYVRILNEVKPKYFLLENVKMKKEWEDIITKEMGVEPILINSNLVSAQNRERLYWTNIPNVTQPENRNIKLSDVLGDSKFREIPKCFYNKWGNKPRIDKGVNWVCNDKSNCLTTKNCHTNQYLFNEDKSLCRLLTADEFERLQTIPEGYTSVVSNTERYKMIGNGWTVDVISHVFSSLK
;
A
#
# COMPACT_ATOMS: atom_id res chain seq x y z
N MET A 1 -7.92 4.41 -22.88
CA MET A 1 -7.79 2.99 -22.47
C MET A 1 -8.67 2.72 -21.25
N ASN A 2 -9.17 1.48 -21.11
CA ASN A 2 -9.89 1.05 -19.90
C ASN A 2 -8.93 0.37 -18.92
N ILE A 3 -9.09 0.67 -17.65
CA ILE A 3 -8.28 0.15 -16.56
C ILE A 3 -9.17 -0.65 -15.64
N LEU A 4 -8.69 -1.80 -15.21
CA LEU A 4 -9.32 -2.61 -14.15
C LEU A 4 -8.37 -2.70 -12.95
N SER A 5 -8.84 -2.22 -11.81
CA SER A 5 -8.13 -2.32 -10.54
C SER A 5 -8.84 -3.31 -9.63
N LEU A 6 -8.14 -4.35 -9.23
CA LEU A 6 -8.61 -5.37 -8.32
C LEU A 6 -8.04 -5.12 -6.92
N PHE A 7 -8.88 -5.24 -5.89
CA PHE A 7 -8.52 -4.86 -4.52
C PHE A 7 -8.08 -3.39 -4.43
N ASP A 8 -8.86 -2.51 -5.05
CA ASP A 8 -8.50 -1.13 -5.37
C ASP A 8 -8.12 -0.28 -4.14
N GLY A 9 -8.69 -0.60 -2.98
CA GLY A 9 -8.45 0.16 -1.77
C GLY A 9 -8.89 1.62 -1.95
N LEU A 10 -7.98 2.54 -1.66
CA LEU A 10 -8.20 3.98 -1.80
C LEU A 10 -7.76 4.53 -3.17
N SER A 11 -7.69 3.67 -4.17
CA SER A 11 -7.41 4.03 -5.56
C SER A 11 -6.04 4.66 -5.83
N CYS A 12 -4.99 4.15 -5.19
CA CYS A 12 -3.61 4.58 -5.44
C CYS A 12 -3.22 4.49 -6.92
N GLY A 13 -3.81 3.55 -7.67
CA GLY A 13 -3.60 3.41 -9.11
C GLY A 13 -4.05 4.63 -9.89
N GLN A 14 -5.21 5.24 -9.56
CA GLN A 14 -5.68 6.46 -10.23
C GLN A 14 -4.78 7.65 -9.89
N ILE A 15 -4.35 7.77 -8.63
CA ILE A 15 -3.41 8.84 -8.24
C ILE A 15 -2.13 8.72 -9.06
N ALA A 16 -1.55 7.52 -9.16
CA ALA A 16 -0.32 7.26 -9.92
C ALA A 16 -0.47 7.56 -11.41
N LEU A 17 -1.56 7.12 -12.04
CA LEU A 17 -1.85 7.41 -13.46
C LEU A 17 -1.93 8.93 -13.72
N ASN A 18 -2.62 9.65 -12.83
CA ASN A 18 -2.75 11.10 -12.96
C ASN A 18 -1.40 11.81 -12.78
N GLN A 19 -0.56 11.37 -11.81
CA GLN A 19 0.77 11.93 -11.60
C GLN A 19 1.67 11.81 -12.83
N VAL A 20 1.59 10.67 -13.54
CA VAL A 20 2.36 10.47 -14.75
C VAL A 20 1.66 10.99 -16.03
N GLY A 21 0.46 11.56 -15.89
CA GLY A 21 -0.29 12.15 -17.00
C GLY A 21 -0.84 11.14 -18.02
N ILE A 22 -1.04 9.87 -17.60
CA ILE A 22 -1.67 8.85 -18.44
C ILE A 22 -3.18 9.06 -18.44
N LYS A 23 -3.75 9.27 -19.63
CA LYS A 23 -5.20 9.39 -19.82
C LYS A 23 -5.84 8.02 -19.96
N TYR A 24 -7.01 7.86 -19.34
CA TYR A 24 -7.85 6.67 -19.48
C TYR A 24 -9.32 7.06 -19.67
N ASP A 25 -10.08 6.21 -20.34
CA ASP A 25 -11.49 6.44 -20.63
C ASP A 25 -12.35 6.04 -19.44
N ASN A 26 -12.14 4.82 -18.93
CA ASN A 26 -12.86 4.29 -17.79
C ASN A 26 -11.90 3.63 -16.81
N TYR A 27 -12.23 3.76 -15.53
CA TYR A 27 -11.54 3.07 -14.44
C TYR A 27 -12.56 2.23 -13.66
N TYR A 28 -12.38 0.91 -13.74
CA TYR A 28 -13.19 -0.09 -13.07
C TYR A 28 -12.46 -0.52 -11.80
N ALA A 29 -13.13 -0.46 -10.65
CA ALA A 29 -12.56 -0.79 -9.36
C ALA A 29 -13.33 -1.93 -8.69
N SER A 30 -12.63 -2.98 -8.31
CA SER A 30 -13.16 -4.02 -7.42
C SER A 30 -12.69 -3.77 -6.01
N GLU A 31 -13.59 -3.38 -5.13
CA GLU A 31 -13.37 -3.12 -3.70
C GLU A 31 -14.66 -3.42 -2.93
N ILE A 32 -14.52 -3.89 -1.68
CA ILE A 32 -15.65 -4.21 -0.80
C ILE A 32 -15.68 -3.36 0.48
N ASP A 33 -14.56 -2.71 0.84
CA ASP A 33 -14.51 -1.83 2.00
C ASP A 33 -15.20 -0.51 1.67
N GLN A 34 -16.36 -0.28 2.30
CA GLN A 34 -17.20 0.90 2.05
C GLN A 34 -16.50 2.22 2.38
N HIS A 35 -15.54 2.23 3.31
CA HIS A 35 -14.76 3.42 3.63
C HIS A 35 -13.75 3.74 2.51
N ALA A 36 -13.13 2.72 1.95
CA ALA A 36 -12.23 2.86 0.80
C ALA A 36 -13.01 3.34 -0.44
N ILE A 37 -14.16 2.72 -0.74
CA ILE A 37 -15.07 3.14 -1.82
C ILE A 37 -15.49 4.61 -1.62
N LYS A 38 -15.83 5.01 -0.39
CA LYS A 38 -16.20 6.40 -0.10
C LYS A 38 -15.07 7.38 -0.41
N VAL A 39 -13.81 7.05 -0.05
CA VAL A 39 -12.63 7.87 -0.37
C VAL A 39 -12.42 7.94 -1.88
N THR A 40 -12.49 6.81 -2.56
CA THR A 40 -12.36 6.75 -4.03
C THR A 40 -13.44 7.60 -4.72
N GLN A 41 -14.70 7.43 -4.36
CA GLN A 41 -15.81 8.18 -5.00
C GLN A 41 -15.78 9.68 -4.69
N HIS A 42 -15.22 10.08 -3.55
CA HIS A 42 -15.02 11.49 -3.23
C HIS A 42 -13.98 12.15 -4.15
N ASN A 43 -12.87 11.47 -4.39
CA ASN A 43 -11.75 12.01 -5.17
C ASN A 43 -11.90 11.73 -6.68
N TYR A 44 -12.54 10.62 -7.04
CA TYR A 44 -12.75 10.14 -8.42
C TYR A 44 -14.21 9.68 -8.60
N PRO A 45 -15.17 10.62 -8.72
CA PRO A 45 -16.61 10.29 -8.76
C PRO A 45 -17.01 9.44 -9.97
N ASN A 46 -16.19 9.44 -11.04
CA ASN A 46 -16.45 8.67 -12.25
C ASN A 46 -15.91 7.22 -12.18
N THR A 47 -15.34 6.79 -11.06
CA THR A 47 -14.89 5.41 -10.88
C THR A 47 -16.08 4.45 -10.90
N ILE A 48 -16.00 3.40 -11.71
CA ILE A 48 -17.04 2.39 -11.84
C ILE A 48 -16.75 1.28 -10.84
N GLN A 49 -17.54 1.21 -9.76
CA GLN A 49 -17.39 0.21 -8.70
C GLN A 49 -18.02 -1.12 -9.12
N LEU A 50 -17.23 -2.18 -9.10
CA LEU A 50 -17.65 -3.55 -9.44
C LEU A 50 -17.92 -4.41 -8.20
N GLY A 51 -17.50 -3.96 -7.01
CA GLY A 51 -17.69 -4.68 -5.75
C GLY A 51 -16.79 -5.90 -5.61
N ASP A 52 -17.38 -7.03 -5.23
CA ASP A 52 -16.67 -8.27 -4.89
C ASP A 52 -16.07 -8.94 -6.13
N ILE A 53 -14.75 -9.14 -6.12
CA ILE A 53 -13.99 -9.75 -7.21
C ILE A 53 -14.51 -11.14 -7.60
N THR A 54 -15.02 -11.92 -6.64
CA THR A 54 -15.55 -13.26 -6.90
C THR A 54 -16.81 -13.28 -7.77
N LYS A 55 -17.45 -12.11 -7.92
CA LYS A 55 -18.66 -11.94 -8.73
C LYS A 55 -18.40 -11.35 -10.10
N ILE A 56 -17.17 -10.87 -10.35
CA ILE A 56 -16.79 -10.28 -11.63
C ILE A 56 -16.56 -11.39 -12.65
N LYS A 57 -17.14 -11.21 -13.83
CA LYS A 57 -16.90 -12.05 -15.02
C LYS A 57 -16.19 -11.20 -16.06
N GLY A 58 -15.02 -11.62 -16.53
CA GLY A 58 -14.24 -10.84 -17.51
C GLY A 58 -15.00 -10.62 -18.82
N GLY A 59 -15.87 -11.55 -19.21
CA GLY A 59 -16.71 -11.42 -20.40
C GLY A 59 -17.77 -10.32 -20.35
N ASP A 60 -18.12 -9.83 -19.16
CA ASP A 60 -19.08 -8.74 -18.97
C ASP A 60 -18.38 -7.36 -19.00
N LEU A 61 -17.05 -7.35 -19.04
CA LEU A 61 -16.23 -6.12 -19.08
C LEU A 61 -15.88 -5.73 -20.52
N PRO A 62 -15.70 -4.44 -20.79
CA PRO A 62 -15.13 -4.02 -22.05
C PRO A 62 -13.67 -4.49 -22.18
N SER A 63 -13.07 -4.32 -23.34
CA SER A 63 -11.62 -4.57 -23.50
C SER A 63 -10.82 -3.77 -22.47
N ILE A 64 -10.06 -4.45 -21.62
CA ILE A 64 -9.19 -3.88 -20.59
C ILE A 64 -7.75 -3.83 -21.12
N GLN A 65 -7.13 -2.65 -21.07
CA GLN A 65 -5.75 -2.48 -21.52
C GLN A 65 -4.74 -2.59 -20.39
N LEU A 66 -5.14 -2.24 -19.17
CA LEU A 66 -4.28 -2.34 -17.99
C LEU A 66 -5.05 -2.95 -16.83
N LEU A 67 -4.56 -4.08 -16.31
CA LEU A 67 -5.04 -4.73 -15.10
C LEU A 67 -4.04 -4.45 -13.97
N ILE A 68 -4.51 -3.90 -12.86
CA ILE A 68 -3.67 -3.65 -11.69
C ILE A 68 -4.31 -4.26 -10.44
N GLY A 69 -3.51 -4.60 -9.44
CA GLY A 69 -4.05 -5.09 -8.17
C GLY A 69 -2.97 -5.47 -7.15
N GLY A 70 -3.38 -5.47 -5.89
CA GLY A 70 -2.59 -5.98 -4.78
C GLY A 70 -3.42 -6.98 -3.98
N SER A 71 -3.25 -8.27 -4.24
CA SER A 71 -4.06 -9.28 -3.55
C SER A 71 -3.78 -9.31 -2.04
N PRO A 72 -4.77 -9.65 -1.18
CA PRO A 72 -4.58 -9.68 0.26
C PRO A 72 -3.37 -10.51 0.69
N CYS A 73 -2.49 -9.90 1.48
CA CYS A 73 -1.20 -10.48 1.89
C CYS A 73 -1.24 -11.11 3.29
N GLN A 74 -2.40 -11.20 3.96
CA GLN A 74 -2.51 -11.58 5.38
C GLN A 74 -1.93 -12.96 5.70
N SER A 75 -1.94 -13.89 4.75
CA SER A 75 -1.39 -15.23 4.91
C SER A 75 0.08 -15.34 4.42
N PHE A 76 0.59 -14.36 3.69
CA PHE A 76 1.96 -14.33 3.18
C PHE A 76 2.92 -13.52 4.07
N SER A 77 2.39 -12.46 4.71
CA SER A 77 3.24 -11.51 5.44
C SER A 77 3.83 -12.10 6.72
N SER A 78 5.00 -11.58 7.12
CA SER A 78 5.63 -11.94 8.41
C SER A 78 4.77 -11.53 9.63
N ALA A 79 3.88 -10.56 9.48
CA ALA A 79 2.95 -10.10 10.50
C ALA A 79 1.60 -10.83 10.48
N GLY A 80 1.36 -11.72 9.51
CA GLY A 80 0.14 -12.49 9.33
C GLY A 80 0.25 -13.94 9.81
N ASN A 81 -0.73 -14.75 9.44
CA ASN A 81 -0.84 -16.14 9.90
C ASN A 81 0.12 -17.14 9.20
N ARG A 82 0.82 -16.72 8.15
CA ARG A 82 1.76 -17.52 7.35
C ARG A 82 1.18 -18.86 6.82
N THR A 83 -0.10 -18.85 6.45
CA THR A 83 -0.80 -20.04 5.91
C THR A 83 -0.75 -20.13 4.37
N GLY A 84 -0.04 -19.21 3.72
CA GLY A 84 0.11 -19.22 2.26
C GLY A 84 -1.19 -18.88 1.54
N PHE A 85 -1.59 -19.71 0.58
CA PHE A 85 -2.79 -19.51 -0.22
C PHE A 85 -4.09 -19.90 0.49
N ASP A 86 -4.02 -20.42 1.72
CA ASP A 86 -5.20 -20.72 2.52
C ASP A 86 -5.85 -19.42 3.05
N GLY A 87 -7.16 -19.36 3.09
CA GLY A 87 -7.92 -18.22 3.57
C GLY A 87 -7.90 -17.02 2.59
N LYS A 88 -7.78 -15.78 3.10
CA LYS A 88 -7.91 -14.56 2.30
C LYS A 88 -6.85 -14.39 1.21
N SER A 89 -5.66 -14.96 1.36
CA SER A 89 -4.63 -14.93 0.33
C SER A 89 -4.97 -15.81 -0.88
N GLY A 90 -5.94 -16.73 -0.75
CA GLY A 90 -6.53 -17.46 -1.87
C GLY A 90 -7.21 -16.55 -2.91
N LEU A 91 -7.54 -15.31 -2.54
CA LEU A 91 -8.05 -14.32 -3.50
C LEU A 91 -7.03 -13.90 -4.58
N PHE A 92 -5.75 -14.28 -4.42
CA PHE A 92 -4.78 -14.22 -5.52
C PHE A 92 -5.27 -15.00 -6.75
N TRP A 93 -5.91 -16.14 -6.57
CA TRP A 93 -6.43 -16.94 -7.68
C TRP A 93 -7.57 -16.24 -8.43
N GLU A 94 -8.31 -15.37 -7.77
CA GLU A 94 -9.29 -14.50 -8.44
C GLU A 94 -8.61 -13.46 -9.34
N TYR A 95 -7.46 -12.91 -8.90
CA TYR A 95 -6.65 -12.06 -9.80
C TYR A 95 -6.20 -12.83 -11.03
N VAL A 96 -5.67 -14.04 -10.86
CA VAL A 96 -5.23 -14.91 -11.98
C VAL A 96 -6.41 -15.26 -12.89
N ARG A 97 -7.58 -15.59 -12.33
CA ARG A 97 -8.80 -15.86 -13.11
C ARG A 97 -9.16 -14.66 -13.99
N ILE A 98 -9.26 -13.47 -13.40
CA ILE A 98 -9.60 -12.25 -14.14
C ILE A 98 -8.53 -11.92 -15.18
N LEU A 99 -7.24 -12.05 -14.85
CA LEU A 99 -6.14 -11.85 -15.80
C LEU A 99 -6.33 -12.72 -17.07
N ASN A 100 -6.67 -14.00 -16.86
CA ASN A 100 -6.89 -14.94 -17.95
C ASN A 100 -8.18 -14.68 -18.74
N GLU A 101 -9.22 -14.15 -18.11
CA GLU A 101 -10.48 -13.81 -18.74
C GLU A 101 -10.37 -12.52 -19.59
N VAL A 102 -9.78 -11.45 -19.04
CA VAL A 102 -9.74 -10.14 -19.71
C VAL A 102 -8.53 -9.96 -20.65
N LYS A 103 -7.45 -10.73 -20.47
CA LYS A 103 -6.23 -10.73 -21.26
C LYS A 103 -5.74 -9.31 -21.60
N PRO A 104 -5.42 -8.50 -20.58
CA PRO A 104 -5.05 -7.10 -20.78
C PRO A 104 -3.72 -7.00 -21.52
N LYS A 105 -3.47 -5.86 -22.19
CA LYS A 105 -2.16 -5.59 -22.80
C LYS A 105 -1.05 -5.53 -21.74
N TYR A 106 -1.35 -4.88 -20.61
CA TYR A 106 -0.43 -4.73 -19.48
C TYR A 106 -1.09 -5.16 -18.19
N PHE A 107 -0.27 -5.67 -17.26
CA PHE A 107 -0.72 -5.96 -15.91
C PHE A 107 0.34 -5.54 -14.87
N LEU A 108 -0.13 -5.32 -13.66
CA LEU A 108 0.69 -5.10 -12.47
C LEU A 108 0.04 -5.80 -11.28
N LEU A 109 0.73 -6.78 -10.71
CA LEU A 109 0.39 -7.37 -9.43
C LEU A 109 1.43 -6.96 -8.37
N GLU A 110 0.97 -6.41 -7.24
CA GLU A 110 1.81 -6.12 -6.08
C GLU A 110 1.54 -7.09 -4.95
N ASN A 111 2.60 -7.46 -4.23
CA ASN A 111 2.45 -8.17 -2.95
C ASN A 111 3.66 -7.93 -2.02
N VAL A 112 3.53 -8.37 -0.78
CA VAL A 112 4.62 -8.33 0.20
C VAL A 112 5.72 -9.32 -0.15
N LYS A 113 6.94 -9.06 0.34
CA LYS A 113 8.00 -10.08 0.36
C LYS A 113 7.53 -11.27 1.20
N MET A 114 7.66 -12.46 0.64
CA MET A 114 7.14 -13.70 1.19
C MET A 114 8.16 -14.83 1.14
N LYS A 115 7.79 -16.04 1.55
CA LYS A 115 8.63 -17.23 1.37
C LYS A 115 8.81 -17.53 -0.12
N LYS A 116 9.99 -18.02 -0.49
CA LYS A 116 10.34 -18.30 -1.89
C LYS A 116 9.37 -19.26 -2.57
N GLU A 117 8.91 -20.29 -1.87
CA GLU A 117 7.90 -21.27 -2.37
C GLU A 117 6.61 -20.60 -2.86
N TRP A 118 6.13 -19.57 -2.16
CA TRP A 118 4.93 -18.84 -2.55
C TRP A 118 5.21 -17.83 -3.67
N GLU A 119 6.36 -17.18 -3.62
CA GLU A 119 6.85 -16.29 -4.68
C GLU A 119 6.98 -17.06 -6.01
N ASP A 120 7.53 -18.28 -5.97
CA ASP A 120 7.70 -19.15 -7.16
C ASP A 120 6.34 -19.54 -7.77
N ILE A 121 5.33 -19.81 -6.93
CA ILE A 121 3.97 -20.10 -7.40
C ILE A 121 3.40 -18.86 -8.12
N ILE A 122 3.47 -17.69 -7.49
CA ILE A 122 2.98 -16.45 -8.10
C ILE A 122 3.74 -16.15 -9.40
N THR A 123 5.06 -16.28 -9.40
CA THR A 123 5.93 -16.05 -10.57
C THR A 123 5.57 -16.97 -11.73
N LYS A 124 5.29 -18.24 -11.43
CA LYS A 124 4.85 -19.21 -12.44
C LYS A 124 3.51 -18.82 -13.08
N GLU A 125 2.54 -18.41 -12.26
CA GLU A 125 1.21 -18.02 -12.75
C GLU A 125 1.23 -16.69 -13.52
N MET A 126 2.07 -15.75 -13.09
CA MET A 126 2.21 -14.45 -13.74
C MET A 126 3.10 -14.50 -15.00
N GLY A 127 3.94 -15.54 -15.14
CA GLY A 127 4.83 -15.72 -16.28
C GLY A 127 5.98 -14.71 -16.40
N VAL A 128 6.24 -13.94 -15.33
CA VAL A 128 7.29 -12.92 -15.26
C VAL A 128 7.93 -12.93 -13.86
N GLU A 129 9.23 -12.63 -13.79
CA GLU A 129 9.93 -12.49 -12.52
C GLU A 129 9.49 -11.20 -11.79
N PRO A 130 9.41 -11.22 -10.46
CA PRO A 130 9.06 -10.03 -9.69
C PRO A 130 10.23 -9.05 -9.59
N ILE A 131 9.91 -7.78 -9.57
CA ILE A 131 10.84 -6.71 -9.25
C ILE A 131 10.65 -6.34 -7.78
N LEU A 132 11.68 -6.50 -6.97
CA LEU A 132 11.67 -6.03 -5.59
C LEU A 132 11.99 -4.53 -5.55
N ILE A 133 11.05 -3.71 -5.08
CA ILE A 133 11.26 -2.26 -4.89
C ILE A 133 11.04 -1.92 -3.43
N ASN A 134 11.96 -1.14 -2.85
CA ASN A 134 11.76 -0.54 -1.54
C ASN A 134 11.30 0.90 -1.70
N SER A 135 10.18 1.25 -1.08
CA SER A 135 9.62 2.61 -1.12
C SER A 135 10.57 3.68 -0.54
N ASN A 136 11.61 3.28 0.21
CA ASN A 136 12.59 4.21 0.77
C ASN A 136 13.38 5.00 -0.28
N LEU A 137 13.34 4.58 -1.52
CA LEU A 137 13.93 5.31 -2.65
C LEU A 137 13.12 6.57 -2.98
N VAL A 138 11.81 6.54 -2.80
CA VAL A 138 10.89 7.62 -3.19
C VAL A 138 10.05 8.19 -2.03
N SER A 139 10.24 7.68 -0.81
CA SER A 139 9.51 8.07 0.40
C SER A 139 10.41 7.95 1.62
N ALA A 140 9.96 8.50 2.74
CA ALA A 140 10.60 8.31 4.05
C ALA A 140 10.20 7.01 4.76
N GLN A 141 9.78 5.97 4.02
CA GLN A 141 9.30 4.70 4.56
C GLN A 141 10.08 3.50 4.02
N ASN A 142 10.57 2.62 4.89
CA ASN A 142 11.08 1.31 4.50
C ASN A 142 9.90 0.37 4.25
N ARG A 143 9.62 0.09 2.97
CA ARG A 143 8.52 -0.78 2.55
C ARG A 143 8.95 -1.58 1.33
N GLU A 144 9.44 -2.80 1.52
CA GLU A 144 9.78 -3.72 0.44
C GLU A 144 8.52 -4.39 -0.10
N ARG A 145 8.35 -4.36 -1.43
CA ARG A 145 7.26 -5.02 -2.14
C ARG A 145 7.77 -5.68 -3.41
N LEU A 146 7.10 -6.76 -3.79
CA LEU A 146 7.31 -7.49 -5.03
C LEU A 146 6.27 -7.04 -6.05
N TYR A 147 6.73 -6.77 -7.26
CA TYR A 147 5.91 -6.31 -8.38
C TYR A 147 6.08 -7.24 -9.57
N TRP A 148 5.04 -7.99 -9.92
CA TRP A 148 4.99 -8.79 -11.15
C TRP A 148 4.30 -7.97 -12.23
N THR A 149 4.98 -7.70 -13.32
CA THR A 149 4.43 -6.89 -14.41
C THR A 149 5.08 -7.23 -15.74
N ASN A 150 4.30 -7.13 -16.82
CA ASN A 150 4.78 -7.16 -18.20
C ASN A 150 4.98 -5.76 -18.82
N ILE A 151 4.86 -4.71 -18.02
CA ILE A 151 5.22 -3.35 -18.45
C ILE A 151 6.72 -3.34 -18.72
N PRO A 152 7.14 -2.91 -19.94
CA PRO A 152 8.54 -3.01 -20.35
C PRO A 152 9.43 -2.01 -19.59
N ASN A 153 10.71 -2.33 -19.47
CA ASN A 153 11.76 -1.41 -19.00
C ASN A 153 11.55 -0.83 -17.59
N VAL A 154 10.81 -1.51 -16.72
CA VAL A 154 10.67 -1.09 -15.32
C VAL A 154 12.00 -1.34 -14.60
N THR A 155 12.57 -0.28 -14.04
CA THR A 155 13.83 -0.30 -13.29
C THR A 155 13.59 0.08 -11.83
N GLN A 156 14.67 0.13 -11.04
CA GLN A 156 14.60 0.72 -9.69
C GLN A 156 14.40 2.25 -9.82
N PRO A 157 13.53 2.87 -9.00
CA PRO A 157 13.42 4.32 -8.97
C PRO A 157 14.70 4.96 -8.42
N GLU A 158 14.99 6.17 -8.86
CA GLU A 158 16.09 6.95 -8.31
C GLU A 158 15.84 7.28 -6.83
N ASN A 159 16.92 7.26 -6.04
CA ASN A 159 16.84 7.61 -4.63
C ASN A 159 16.68 9.13 -4.46
N ARG A 160 15.52 9.58 -4.01
CA ARG A 160 15.20 10.98 -3.74
C ARG A 160 15.73 11.48 -2.39
N ASN A 161 16.33 10.61 -1.57
CA ASN A 161 16.88 10.92 -0.25
C ASN A 161 15.90 11.59 0.73
N ILE A 162 14.60 11.34 0.59
CA ILE A 162 13.56 11.90 1.46
C ILE A 162 13.72 11.33 2.86
N LYS A 163 13.86 12.18 3.85
CA LYS A 163 14.02 11.81 5.26
C LYS A 163 12.69 11.84 5.99
N LEU A 164 12.62 11.16 7.14
CA LEU A 164 11.42 11.18 7.98
C LEU A 164 11.08 12.62 8.43
N SER A 165 12.09 13.42 8.75
CA SER A 165 11.93 14.85 9.09
C SER A 165 11.17 15.65 8.02
N ASP A 166 11.32 15.28 6.73
CA ASP A 166 10.75 16.03 5.61
C ASP A 166 9.23 15.81 5.48
N VAL A 167 8.72 14.76 6.12
CA VAL A 167 7.29 14.38 6.08
C VAL A 167 6.56 14.61 7.39
N LEU A 168 7.28 14.97 8.47
CA LEU A 168 6.68 15.24 9.77
C LEU A 168 6.03 16.63 9.79
N GLY A 169 4.88 16.73 10.46
CA GLY A 169 4.22 17.99 10.77
C GLY A 169 4.50 18.47 12.20
N ASP A 170 3.97 19.63 12.55
CA ASP A 170 4.19 20.32 13.84
C ASP A 170 3.39 19.72 15.02
N SER A 171 3.03 18.45 14.96
CA SER A 171 2.25 17.81 16.01
C SER A 171 3.04 17.69 17.31
N LYS A 172 2.44 18.10 18.42
CA LYS A 172 3.08 18.15 19.73
C LYS A 172 3.40 16.78 20.30
N PHE A 173 4.59 16.62 20.84
CA PHE A 173 4.97 15.48 21.67
C PHE A 173 4.24 15.52 23.03
N ARG A 174 4.01 14.35 23.61
CA ARG A 174 3.34 14.15 24.90
C ARG A 174 4.19 13.25 25.79
N GLU A 175 3.89 13.22 27.08
CA GLU A 175 4.49 12.24 28.00
C GLU A 175 4.29 10.80 27.50
N ILE A 176 5.29 9.97 27.71
CA ILE A 176 5.27 8.57 27.31
C ILE A 176 4.16 7.86 28.08
N PRO A 177 3.17 7.23 27.38
CA PRO A 177 2.08 6.53 28.05
C PRO A 177 2.59 5.43 28.98
N LYS A 178 1.94 5.24 30.12
CA LYS A 178 2.29 4.22 31.13
C LYS A 178 2.36 2.79 30.58
N CYS A 179 1.66 2.48 29.51
CA CYS A 179 1.71 1.17 28.85
C CYS A 179 3.09 0.83 28.27
N PHE A 180 3.97 1.80 28.08
CA PHE A 180 5.37 1.58 27.67
C PHE A 180 6.31 1.25 28.83
N TYR A 181 5.87 1.44 30.05
CA TYR A 181 6.68 1.13 31.23
C TYR A 181 6.65 -0.37 31.52
N ASN A 182 7.76 -0.89 32.05
CA ASN A 182 7.81 -2.27 32.52
C ASN A 182 6.86 -2.48 33.73
N LYS A 183 6.63 -3.73 34.11
CA LYS A 183 5.77 -4.12 35.26
C LYS A 183 6.14 -3.42 36.57
N TRP A 184 7.35 -2.88 36.67
CA TRP A 184 7.91 -2.21 37.84
C TRP A 184 7.91 -0.70 37.75
N GLY A 185 7.41 -0.13 36.65
CA GLY A 185 7.26 1.32 36.47
C GLY A 185 8.57 2.10 36.22
N ASN A 186 9.71 1.43 36.17
CA ASN A 186 11.02 2.11 36.27
C ASN A 186 11.71 2.43 34.95
N LYS A 187 11.30 1.86 33.83
CA LYS A 187 11.84 2.20 32.49
C LYS A 187 10.81 1.93 31.40
N PRO A 188 10.65 2.83 30.42
CA PRO A 188 9.83 2.55 29.24
C PRO A 188 10.41 1.36 28.47
N ARG A 189 9.57 0.47 27.97
CA ARG A 189 9.94 -0.62 27.05
C ARG A 189 10.19 -0.06 25.65
N ILE A 190 11.18 0.78 25.54
CA ILE A 190 11.51 1.51 24.32
C ILE A 190 12.22 0.59 23.31
N ASP A 191 12.74 -0.53 23.77
CA ASP A 191 13.51 -1.54 23.03
C ASP A 191 12.67 -2.51 22.20
N LYS A 192 11.34 -2.57 22.43
CA LYS A 192 10.44 -3.51 21.73
C LYS A 192 9.41 -2.76 20.87
N GLY A 193 9.76 -2.50 19.63
CA GLY A 193 8.80 -2.15 18.59
C GLY A 193 8.42 -0.66 18.50
N VAL A 194 9.21 0.21 19.08
CA VAL A 194 9.01 1.65 18.99
C VAL A 194 9.99 2.25 17.99
N ASN A 195 9.47 2.89 16.96
CA ASN A 195 10.29 3.58 15.97
C ASN A 195 10.82 4.88 16.53
N TRP A 196 12.12 5.00 16.48
CA TRP A 196 12.83 6.18 16.90
C TRP A 196 12.90 7.21 15.76
N VAL A 197 12.72 8.48 16.08
CA VAL A 197 12.96 9.61 15.15
C VAL A 197 14.42 9.67 14.69
N CYS A 198 15.31 8.94 15.32
CA CYS A 198 16.74 8.89 14.96
C CYS A 198 17.02 8.17 13.64
N ASN A 199 16.04 7.54 13.02
CA ASN A 199 16.20 6.91 11.71
C ASN A 199 15.69 7.86 10.62
N ASP A 200 16.47 8.06 9.58
CA ASP A 200 16.08 8.85 8.40
C ASP A 200 14.80 8.32 7.71
N LYS A 201 14.38 7.12 8.05
CA LYS A 201 13.22 6.42 7.46
C LYS A 201 12.33 5.80 8.53
N SER A 202 11.02 5.84 8.32
CA SER A 202 10.05 5.08 9.11
C SER A 202 10.08 3.59 8.75
N ASN A 203 9.57 2.74 9.63
CA ASN A 203 9.24 1.37 9.29
C ASN A 203 7.99 1.31 8.39
N CYS A 204 7.77 0.14 7.79
CA CYS A 204 6.58 -0.12 6.99
C CYS A 204 5.30 0.18 7.79
N LEU A 205 4.43 1.02 7.23
CA LEU A 205 3.11 1.28 7.78
C LEU A 205 2.27 0.00 7.75
N THR A 206 1.48 -0.19 8.80
CA THR A 206 0.58 -1.33 8.95
C THR A 206 -0.84 -0.87 9.24
N THR A 207 -1.81 -1.78 9.10
CA THR A 207 -3.23 -1.50 9.35
C THR A 207 -3.58 -1.28 10.82
N LYS A 208 -2.72 -1.73 11.73
CA LYS A 208 -2.90 -1.59 13.17
C LYS A 208 -2.08 -0.41 13.67
N ASN A 209 -2.74 0.72 13.75
CA ASN A 209 -2.08 1.97 14.05
C ASN A 209 -1.64 2.14 15.50
N CYS A 210 -2.08 1.42 16.42
CA CYS A 210 -2.08 2.02 17.76
C CYS A 210 -1.12 1.41 18.75
N HIS A 211 -0.33 0.39 18.42
CA HIS A 211 0.21 -0.28 19.58
C HIS A 211 1.72 -0.50 19.64
N THR A 212 2.49 -0.40 18.56
CA THR A 212 3.92 -0.70 18.73
C THR A 212 4.90 -0.08 17.73
N ASN A 213 4.49 0.30 16.51
CA ASN A 213 5.49 0.54 15.44
C ASN A 213 5.58 1.97 14.89
N GLN A 214 4.86 2.94 15.48
CA GLN A 214 4.70 4.26 14.86
C GLN A 214 4.75 5.43 15.85
N TYR A 215 5.37 5.20 16.99
CA TYR A 215 5.67 6.29 17.90
C TYR A 215 6.96 6.98 17.49
N LEU A 216 6.89 8.30 17.44
CA LEU A 216 8.04 9.17 17.36
C LEU A 216 8.44 9.60 18.77
N PHE A 217 9.72 9.66 19.02
CA PHE A 217 10.28 10.20 20.25
C PHE A 217 11.04 11.48 19.95
N ASN A 218 11.02 12.41 20.88
CA ASN A 218 11.92 13.55 20.86
C ASN A 218 13.38 13.09 21.10
N GLU A 219 14.35 13.98 20.88
CA GLU A 219 15.79 13.66 20.91
C GLU A 219 16.25 12.99 22.21
N ASP A 220 15.81 13.49 23.36
CA ASP A 220 16.15 12.94 24.68
C ASP A 220 15.29 11.74 25.08
N LYS A 221 14.33 11.37 24.26
CA LYS A 221 13.40 10.24 24.46
C LYS A 221 12.50 10.37 25.70
N SER A 222 12.26 11.57 26.14
CA SER A 222 11.38 11.87 27.27
C SER A 222 9.91 11.97 26.88
N LEU A 223 9.65 12.34 25.63
CA LEU A 223 8.31 12.54 25.09
C LEU A 223 8.10 11.70 23.83
N CYS A 224 6.85 11.34 23.56
CA CYS A 224 6.48 10.63 22.33
C CYS A 224 5.18 11.15 21.73
N ARG A 225 4.98 10.86 20.45
CA ARG A 225 3.70 11.02 19.76
C ARG A 225 3.50 9.94 18.70
N LEU A 226 2.28 9.73 18.28
CA LEU A 226 1.98 8.93 17.09
C LEU A 226 2.18 9.79 15.83
N LEU A 227 2.46 9.12 14.72
CA LEU A 227 2.30 9.73 13.40
C LEU A 227 0.82 10.08 13.17
N THR A 228 0.56 11.23 12.58
CA THR A 228 -0.79 11.64 12.18
C THR A 228 -1.23 10.92 10.91
N ALA A 229 -2.54 10.96 10.59
CA ALA A 229 -3.05 10.39 9.35
C ALA A 229 -2.48 11.12 8.12
N ASP A 230 -2.24 12.42 8.21
CA ASP A 230 -1.63 13.20 7.12
C ASP A 230 -0.15 12.83 6.92
N GLU A 231 0.58 12.55 8.00
CA GLU A 231 1.95 12.01 7.90
C GLU A 231 1.97 10.60 7.30
N PHE A 232 0.92 9.78 7.54
CA PHE A 232 0.74 8.50 6.86
C PHE A 232 0.51 8.69 5.36
N GLU A 233 -0.32 9.66 4.95
CA GLU A 233 -0.53 10.01 3.54
C GLU A 233 0.80 10.40 2.89
N ARG A 234 1.57 11.30 3.52
CA ARG A 234 2.90 11.71 3.02
C ARG A 234 3.87 10.54 2.91
N LEU A 235 3.89 9.61 3.88
CA LEU A 235 4.73 8.41 3.85
C LEU A 235 4.35 7.45 2.72
N GLN A 236 3.08 7.43 2.30
CA GLN A 236 2.61 6.67 1.14
C GLN A 236 2.58 7.51 -0.15
N THR A 237 3.11 8.74 -0.09
CA THR A 237 3.11 9.70 -1.19
C THR A 237 1.71 9.93 -1.79
N ILE A 238 0.69 9.86 -0.94
CA ILE A 238 -0.70 10.18 -1.22
C ILE A 238 -0.88 11.69 -1.01
N PRO A 239 -1.69 12.40 -1.83
CA PRO A 239 -1.99 13.80 -1.61
C PRO A 239 -2.56 14.05 -0.21
N GLU A 240 -2.11 15.12 0.46
CA GLU A 240 -2.55 15.47 1.80
C GLU A 240 -4.06 15.74 1.84
N GLY A 241 -4.73 15.17 2.85
CA GLY A 241 -6.17 15.30 3.02
C GLY A 241 -7.00 14.37 2.12
N TYR A 242 -6.39 13.57 1.27
CA TYR A 242 -7.07 12.67 0.33
C TYR A 242 -8.06 11.73 1.03
N THR A 243 -7.71 11.25 2.23
CA THR A 243 -8.55 10.33 3.01
C THR A 243 -9.39 11.02 4.08
N SER A 244 -9.48 12.36 4.10
CA SER A 244 -10.09 13.16 5.17
C SER A 244 -11.61 12.94 5.35
N VAL A 245 -12.29 12.33 4.38
CA VAL A 245 -13.75 12.09 4.38
C VAL A 245 -14.18 10.92 5.26
N VAL A 246 -13.23 10.24 5.91
CA VAL A 246 -13.48 9.13 6.84
C VAL A 246 -12.74 9.35 8.16
N SER A 247 -13.05 8.53 9.18
CA SER A 247 -12.41 8.63 10.50
C SER A 247 -10.91 8.33 10.44
N ASN A 248 -10.13 8.88 11.36
CA ASN A 248 -8.69 8.59 11.43
C ASN A 248 -8.37 7.10 11.57
N THR A 249 -9.21 6.33 12.28
CA THR A 249 -9.04 4.88 12.39
C THR A 249 -9.08 4.20 11.02
N GLU A 250 -10.07 4.56 10.20
CA GLU A 250 -10.19 4.02 8.84
C GLU A 250 -9.08 4.56 7.92
N ARG A 251 -8.71 5.85 8.06
CA ARG A 251 -7.56 6.43 7.33
C ARG A 251 -6.30 5.59 7.54
N TYR A 252 -5.91 5.35 8.78
CA TYR A 252 -4.72 4.57 9.11
C TYR A 252 -4.79 3.14 8.52
N LYS A 253 -5.94 2.49 8.65
CA LYS A 253 -6.16 1.13 8.15
C LYS A 253 -5.95 1.05 6.64
N MET A 254 -6.61 1.92 5.88
CA MET A 254 -6.54 1.87 4.42
C MET A 254 -5.22 2.40 3.86
N ILE A 255 -4.60 3.43 4.47
CA ILE A 255 -3.27 3.92 4.07
C ILE A 255 -2.21 2.85 4.34
N GLY A 256 -2.28 2.13 5.47
CA GLY A 256 -1.38 1.02 5.78
C GLY A 256 -1.47 -0.15 4.80
N ASN A 257 -2.67 -0.42 4.26
CA ASN A 257 -2.89 -1.39 3.19
C ASN A 257 -2.51 -0.87 1.80
N GLY A 258 -2.56 0.45 1.60
CA GLY A 258 -2.37 1.08 0.31
C GLY A 258 -0.94 0.95 -0.24
N TRP A 259 -0.78 1.32 -1.49
CA TRP A 259 0.50 1.41 -2.16
C TRP A 259 1.23 2.70 -1.84
N THR A 260 2.56 2.69 -1.94
CA THR A 260 3.33 3.94 -2.07
C THR A 260 3.16 4.44 -3.49
N VAL A 261 2.43 5.54 -3.67
CA VAL A 261 1.98 6.02 -4.98
C VAL A 261 3.14 6.29 -5.93
N ASP A 262 4.22 6.90 -5.44
CA ASP A 262 5.37 7.24 -6.27
C ASP A 262 6.12 6.01 -6.81
N VAL A 263 6.05 4.85 -6.15
CA VAL A 263 6.55 3.60 -6.71
C VAL A 263 5.70 3.17 -7.90
N ILE A 264 4.37 3.25 -7.77
CA ILE A 264 3.44 2.90 -8.85
C ILE A 264 3.56 3.88 -10.02
N SER A 265 3.71 5.18 -9.72
CA SER A 265 3.97 6.22 -10.73
C SER A 265 5.25 5.93 -11.51
N HIS A 266 6.32 5.50 -10.81
CA HIS A 266 7.56 5.08 -11.46
C HIS A 266 7.33 3.90 -12.40
N VAL A 267 6.62 2.85 -11.97
CA VAL A 267 6.28 1.70 -12.82
C VAL A 267 5.46 2.15 -14.04
N PHE A 268 4.45 3.00 -13.83
CA PHE A 268 3.59 3.48 -14.93
C PHE A 268 4.29 4.45 -15.88
N SER A 269 5.36 5.13 -15.47
CA SER A 269 6.13 5.99 -16.36
C SER A 269 6.68 5.23 -17.57
N SER A 270 6.89 3.92 -17.44
CA SER A 270 7.32 3.02 -18.53
C SER A 270 6.20 2.63 -19.52
N LEU A 271 4.96 3.09 -19.30
CA LEU A 271 3.84 2.92 -20.25
C LEU A 271 3.79 4.02 -21.33
N LYS A 272 4.62 5.05 -21.23
CA LYS A 272 4.67 6.19 -22.16
C LYS A 272 5.42 5.90 -23.43
#